data_5288da1bc456abe3a587528b1b779ec7
#
_entry.id   5288da1bc456abe3a587528b1b779ec7
#
_cell.length_a   1.000
_cell.length_b   1.000
_cell.length_c   1.000
_cell.angle_alpha   90.00
_cell.angle_beta   90.00
_cell.angle_gamma   90.00
#
_symmetry.space_group_name_H-M   'P 1'
#
loop_
_entity.id
_entity.type
_entity.pdbx_description
1 polymer ?
#
loop_
_entity_poly.entity_id
_entity_poly.type
_entity_poly.pdbx_seq_one_letter_code
_entity_poly.pdbx_strand_id
1 'polypeptide(L)'
;KKVTAITAQAGYAVDSSSKKVLFSRNPKMKFYPASTVKLLTALVVLDNMKLKDTIRVSRRASSVAPTKAGLTRGASYSVSDLLKVLLATSANDAGVALAEAASGSQERFALLMNKKARSLGCRNSNFTNPTGLPDKRQLTTAYDLYLITRAAFNNSFIASVMRQKNVTIAGSDAKPITLRNHNKLLWRMPEPCVLGKTGYTRSAGHCYAGLAIYDDGRVIVVILKSRNPYSDIRKILSKR
;
A
#
# COMPACT_ATOMS: atom_id res chain seq x y z
N LYS A 1 0.23 -11.00 32.90
CA LYS A 1 1.09 -10.53 31.79
C LYS A 1 0.78 -9.06 31.55
N LYS A 2 1.77 -8.14 31.71
CA LYS A 2 1.59 -6.70 31.36
C LYS A 2 1.14 -6.60 29.91
N VAL A 3 -0.07 -6.14 29.66
CA VAL A 3 -0.54 -5.79 28.30
C VAL A 3 0.31 -4.62 27.85
N THR A 4 1.34 -4.91 27.07
CA THR A 4 2.19 -3.85 26.51
C THR A 4 1.34 -2.91 25.63
N ALA A 5 1.44 -1.59 25.85
CA ALA A 5 0.63 -0.61 25.12
C ALA A 5 0.85 -0.69 23.62
N ILE A 6 -0.17 -0.29 22.83
CA ILE A 6 -0.04 -0.09 21.38
C ILE A 6 0.95 1.05 21.14
N THR A 7 1.98 0.81 20.32
CA THR A 7 3.10 1.74 20.10
C THR A 7 2.88 2.71 18.94
N ALA A 8 1.89 2.47 18.09
CA ALA A 8 1.54 3.35 16.98
C ALA A 8 1.11 4.72 17.49
N GLN A 9 1.65 5.80 16.90
CA GLN A 9 1.29 7.18 17.27
C GLN A 9 -0.06 7.60 16.71
N ALA A 10 -0.48 7.04 15.57
CA ALA A 10 -1.83 7.17 15.05
C ALA A 10 -2.33 5.83 14.52
N GLY A 11 -3.65 5.65 14.54
CA GLY A 11 -4.27 4.47 13.94
C GLY A 11 -5.78 4.55 13.97
N TYR A 12 -6.39 3.78 13.08
CA TYR A 12 -7.83 3.66 12.95
C TYR A 12 -8.18 2.24 12.48
N ALA A 13 -9.09 1.60 13.20
CA ALA A 13 -9.52 0.25 12.83
C ALA A 13 -11.04 0.13 12.99
N VAL A 14 -11.68 -0.46 11.97
CA VAL A 14 -13.13 -0.58 11.89
C VAL A 14 -13.50 -2.01 11.47
N ASP A 15 -14.39 -2.62 12.21
CA ASP A 15 -15.10 -3.81 11.76
C ASP A 15 -16.11 -3.41 10.68
N SER A 16 -15.91 -3.93 9.46
CA SER A 16 -16.71 -3.54 8.29
C SER A 16 -18.14 -4.08 8.35
N SER A 17 -18.37 -5.16 9.09
CA SER A 17 -19.69 -5.79 9.24
C SER A 17 -20.55 -5.03 10.24
N SER A 18 -20.05 -4.82 11.45
CA SER A 18 -20.76 -4.12 12.53
C SER A 18 -20.64 -2.59 12.48
N LYS A 19 -19.74 -2.05 11.65
CA LYS A 19 -19.35 -0.63 11.60
C LYS A 19 -18.71 -0.12 12.90
N LYS A 20 -18.41 -0.99 13.85
CA LYS A 20 -17.81 -0.65 15.13
C LYS A 20 -16.36 -0.20 14.95
N VAL A 21 -16.01 0.93 15.56
CA VAL A 21 -14.61 1.40 15.66
C VAL A 21 -13.92 0.62 16.78
N LEU A 22 -12.99 -0.25 16.41
CA LEU A 22 -12.23 -1.08 17.36
C LEU A 22 -11.04 -0.34 17.96
N PHE A 23 -10.48 0.59 17.20
CA PHE A 23 -9.34 1.39 17.61
C PHE A 23 -9.36 2.76 16.94
N SER A 24 -9.12 3.81 17.73
CA SER A 24 -8.97 5.17 17.24
C SER A 24 -7.94 5.89 18.11
N ARG A 25 -6.84 6.33 17.51
CA ARG A 25 -5.81 7.16 18.13
C ARG A 25 -5.34 8.19 17.11
N ASN A 26 -5.45 9.47 17.43
CA ASN A 26 -5.01 10.56 16.57
C ASN A 26 -5.44 10.38 15.09
N PRO A 27 -6.70 10.00 14.79
CA PRO A 27 -7.09 9.51 13.46
C PRO A 27 -6.99 10.58 12.37
N LYS A 28 -7.02 11.87 12.74
CA LYS A 28 -6.91 13.00 11.81
C LYS A 28 -5.55 13.72 11.87
N MET A 29 -4.64 13.30 12.74
CA MET A 29 -3.28 13.86 12.82
C MET A 29 -2.46 13.42 11.61
N LYS A 30 -1.68 14.33 11.01
CA LYS A 30 -0.91 14.11 9.79
C LYS A 30 0.41 13.40 10.08
N PHE A 31 0.70 12.37 9.28
CA PHE A 31 1.95 11.59 9.31
C PHE A 31 2.42 11.29 7.89
N TYR A 32 3.69 10.93 7.74
CA TYR A 32 4.21 10.40 6.50
C TYR A 32 3.66 8.98 6.24
N PRO A 33 3.13 8.70 5.04
CA PRO A 33 2.51 7.40 4.73
C PRO A 33 3.54 6.27 4.48
N ALA A 34 4.78 6.60 4.12
CA ALA A 34 5.71 5.65 3.54
C ALA A 34 5.03 4.87 2.39
N SER A 35 5.41 3.61 2.17
CA SER A 35 4.88 2.79 1.07
C SER A 35 3.40 2.38 1.20
N THR A 36 2.68 2.76 2.26
CA THR A 36 1.23 2.51 2.31
C THR A 36 0.47 3.31 1.25
N VAL A 37 1.05 4.41 0.75
CA VAL A 37 0.52 5.20 -0.37
C VAL A 37 0.34 4.37 -1.65
N LYS A 38 1.07 3.27 -1.82
CA LYS A 38 0.99 2.40 -2.99
C LYS A 38 -0.39 1.74 -3.19
N LEU A 39 -1.21 1.69 -2.16
CA LEU A 39 -2.62 1.32 -2.30
C LEU A 39 -3.38 2.36 -3.15
N LEU A 40 -3.13 3.65 -2.91
CA LEU A 40 -3.71 4.73 -3.72
C LEU A 40 -3.12 4.73 -5.13
N THR A 41 -1.81 4.52 -5.27
CA THR A 41 -1.15 4.38 -6.58
C THR A 41 -1.81 3.29 -7.41
N ALA A 42 -2.06 2.12 -6.84
CA ALA A 42 -2.72 1.01 -7.54
C ALA A 42 -4.15 1.37 -7.98
N LEU A 43 -4.93 2.05 -7.13
CA LEU A 43 -6.27 2.53 -7.48
C LEU A 43 -6.23 3.50 -8.66
N VAL A 44 -5.30 4.47 -8.65
CA VAL A 44 -5.18 5.45 -9.74
C VAL A 44 -4.76 4.77 -11.04
N VAL A 45 -3.83 3.82 -10.99
CA VAL A 45 -3.42 3.05 -12.18
C VAL A 45 -4.60 2.28 -12.76
N LEU A 46 -5.38 1.58 -11.93
CA LEU A 46 -6.55 0.81 -12.37
C LEU A 46 -7.70 1.68 -12.92
N ASP A 47 -7.78 2.94 -12.51
CA ASP A 47 -8.74 3.89 -13.10
C ASP A 47 -8.32 4.38 -14.50
N ASN A 48 -7.02 4.31 -14.85
CA ASN A 48 -6.48 4.95 -16.07
C ASN A 48 -5.88 3.95 -17.08
N MET A 49 -5.66 2.69 -16.70
CA MET A 49 -4.97 1.69 -17.53
C MET A 49 -5.63 0.32 -17.42
N LYS A 50 -5.51 -0.47 -18.49
CA LYS A 50 -5.94 -1.88 -18.50
C LYS A 50 -4.81 -2.78 -17.99
N LEU A 51 -5.15 -3.86 -17.31
CA LEU A 51 -4.17 -4.82 -16.75
C LEU A 51 -3.23 -5.42 -17.82
N LYS A 52 -3.71 -5.56 -19.07
CA LYS A 52 -2.97 -6.09 -20.21
C LYS A 52 -2.07 -5.08 -20.92
N ASP A 53 -2.24 -3.78 -20.64
CA ASP A 53 -1.39 -2.76 -21.25
C ASP A 53 0.08 -3.00 -20.89
N THR A 54 0.98 -2.67 -21.82
CA THR A 54 2.40 -2.92 -21.69
C THR A 54 3.15 -1.62 -21.46
N ILE A 55 4.07 -1.61 -20.51
CA ILE A 55 4.86 -0.45 -20.11
C ILE A 55 6.33 -0.74 -20.30
N ARG A 56 7.01 0.09 -21.09
CA ARG A 56 8.47 0.05 -21.24
C ARG A 56 9.14 0.79 -20.06
N VAL A 57 10.05 0.12 -19.38
CA VAL A 57 10.72 0.67 -18.19
C VAL A 57 11.71 1.76 -18.59
N SER A 58 11.49 2.96 -18.07
CA SER A 58 12.36 4.12 -18.28
C SER A 58 13.68 4.02 -17.51
N ARG A 59 14.66 4.84 -17.88
CA ARG A 59 15.89 5.01 -17.08
C ARG A 59 15.57 5.49 -15.67
N ARG A 60 14.61 6.44 -15.51
CA ARG A 60 14.22 6.98 -14.20
C ARG A 60 13.62 5.90 -13.31
N ALA A 61 12.71 5.08 -13.85
CA ALA A 61 12.09 3.98 -13.11
C ALA A 61 13.14 2.97 -12.63
N SER A 62 14.03 2.49 -13.52
CA SER A 62 15.05 1.49 -13.16
C SER A 62 16.09 1.99 -12.16
N SER A 63 16.35 3.33 -12.11
CA SER A 63 17.35 3.94 -11.22
C SER A 63 16.79 4.51 -9.92
N VAL A 64 15.47 4.40 -9.66
CA VAL A 64 14.86 4.92 -8.42
C VAL A 64 15.46 4.27 -7.17
N ALA A 65 15.40 4.99 -6.03
CA ALA A 65 15.84 4.47 -4.75
C ALA A 65 15.07 3.21 -4.31
N PRO A 66 15.72 2.25 -3.61
CA PRO A 66 15.07 1.01 -3.15
C PRO A 66 13.84 1.28 -2.24
N THR A 67 12.93 0.34 -2.11
CA THR A 67 12.92 -1.06 -2.56
C THR A 67 12.57 -1.17 -4.04
N LYS A 68 13.15 -2.15 -4.75
CA LYS A 68 12.94 -2.36 -6.18
C LYS A 68 12.63 -3.83 -6.48
N ALA A 69 11.90 -4.07 -7.56
CA ALA A 69 11.76 -5.42 -8.14
C ALA A 69 12.95 -5.81 -9.00
N GLY A 70 13.79 -4.85 -9.37
CA GLY A 70 14.92 -5.05 -10.29
C GLY A 70 14.48 -5.05 -11.76
N LEU A 71 13.52 -4.20 -12.11
CA LEU A 71 13.04 -4.08 -13.49
C LEU A 71 14.16 -3.66 -14.44
N THR A 72 14.29 -4.38 -15.55
CA THR A 72 15.31 -4.11 -16.57
C THR A 72 14.94 -2.86 -17.36
N ARG A 73 15.86 -1.89 -17.47
CA ARG A 73 15.68 -0.70 -18.31
C ARG A 73 15.45 -1.11 -19.78
N GLY A 74 14.42 -0.53 -20.39
CA GLY A 74 14.06 -0.80 -21.80
C GLY A 74 13.20 -2.04 -21.99
N ALA A 75 13.16 -2.98 -21.04
CA ALA A 75 12.23 -4.10 -21.08
C ALA A 75 10.80 -3.64 -20.85
N SER A 76 9.84 -4.40 -21.37
CA SER A 76 8.41 -4.12 -21.24
C SER A 76 7.75 -5.14 -20.31
N TYR A 77 6.86 -4.64 -19.44
CA TYR A 77 6.10 -5.43 -18.48
C TYR A 77 4.62 -5.10 -18.57
N SER A 78 3.74 -6.05 -18.28
CA SER A 78 2.32 -5.75 -18.19
C SER A 78 2.01 -4.85 -16.98
N VAL A 79 0.95 -4.04 -17.07
CA VAL A 79 0.40 -3.28 -15.93
C VAL A 79 0.11 -4.23 -14.77
N SER A 80 -0.46 -5.41 -15.07
CA SER A 80 -0.72 -6.46 -14.07
C SER A 80 0.54 -6.85 -13.31
N ASP A 81 1.65 -7.12 -13.98
CA ASP A 81 2.89 -7.55 -13.35
C ASP A 81 3.52 -6.43 -12.52
N LEU A 82 3.51 -5.21 -13.04
CA LEU A 82 4.00 -4.06 -12.30
C LEU A 82 3.17 -3.79 -11.02
N LEU A 83 1.83 -3.93 -11.09
CA LEU A 83 0.97 -3.82 -9.91
C LEU A 83 1.21 -4.95 -8.90
N LYS A 84 1.49 -6.19 -9.35
CA LYS A 84 1.82 -7.31 -8.44
C LYS A 84 3.05 -6.96 -7.60
N VAL A 85 4.15 -6.53 -8.21
CA VAL A 85 5.37 -6.20 -7.45
C VAL A 85 5.26 -4.89 -6.67
N LEU A 86 4.53 -3.90 -7.16
CA LEU A 86 4.20 -2.69 -6.42
C LEU A 86 3.55 -3.00 -5.07
N LEU A 87 2.55 -3.85 -5.10
CA LEU A 87 1.72 -4.19 -3.94
C LEU A 87 2.40 -5.19 -3.01
N ALA A 88 2.87 -6.32 -3.54
CA ALA A 88 3.43 -7.41 -2.73
C ALA A 88 4.82 -7.08 -2.18
N THR A 89 5.71 -6.55 -3.01
CA THR A 89 7.11 -6.33 -2.64
C THR A 89 7.49 -4.86 -2.42
N SER A 90 6.51 -3.96 -2.59
CA SER A 90 6.74 -2.52 -2.41
C SER A 90 7.70 -1.90 -3.44
N ALA A 91 7.80 -2.45 -4.64
CA ALA A 91 8.71 -2.05 -5.70
C ALA A 91 8.51 -0.57 -6.12
N ASN A 92 9.53 0.27 -5.90
CA ASN A 92 9.50 1.68 -6.27
C ASN A 92 9.68 1.88 -7.78
N ASP A 93 10.51 1.04 -8.42
CA ASP A 93 10.69 1.02 -9.88
C ASP A 93 9.37 0.75 -10.62
N ALA A 94 8.57 -0.19 -10.15
CA ALA A 94 7.22 -0.41 -10.67
C ALA A 94 6.31 0.81 -10.44
N GLY A 95 6.38 1.43 -9.26
CA GLY A 95 5.59 2.62 -8.95
C GLY A 95 5.89 3.80 -9.86
N VAL A 96 7.17 4.04 -10.16
CA VAL A 96 7.59 5.08 -11.09
C VAL A 96 7.17 4.76 -12.51
N ALA A 97 7.42 3.52 -13.00
CA ALA A 97 7.05 3.10 -14.35
C ALA A 97 5.53 3.23 -14.60
N LEU A 98 4.71 2.78 -13.64
CA LEU A 98 3.25 2.91 -13.71
C LEU A 98 2.80 4.38 -13.73
N ALA A 99 3.39 5.24 -12.90
CA ALA A 99 3.03 6.65 -12.84
C ALA A 99 3.39 7.39 -14.14
N GLU A 100 4.58 7.15 -14.68
CA GLU A 100 5.02 7.73 -15.96
C GLU A 100 4.11 7.30 -17.11
N ALA A 101 3.74 6.02 -17.16
CA ALA A 101 2.87 5.50 -18.22
C ALA A 101 1.43 6.04 -18.10
N ALA A 102 0.89 6.13 -16.89
CA ALA A 102 -0.49 6.58 -16.67
C ALA A 102 -0.70 8.07 -16.88
N SER A 103 0.35 8.90 -16.77
CA SER A 103 0.17 10.38 -16.80
C SER A 103 1.34 11.18 -17.39
N GLY A 104 2.37 10.51 -17.92
CA GLY A 104 3.56 11.13 -18.51
C GLY A 104 4.63 11.55 -17.50
N SER A 105 4.28 11.79 -16.23
CA SER A 105 5.26 12.09 -15.17
C SER A 105 4.75 11.78 -13.76
N GLN A 106 5.67 11.67 -12.78
CA GLN A 106 5.29 11.47 -11.39
C GLN A 106 4.52 12.68 -10.80
N GLU A 107 4.86 13.88 -11.24
CA GLU A 107 4.22 15.13 -10.83
C GLU A 107 2.75 15.16 -11.28
N ARG A 108 2.48 14.84 -12.55
CA ARG A 108 1.11 14.71 -13.09
C ARG A 108 0.37 13.56 -12.40
N PHE A 109 1.04 12.46 -12.14
CA PHE A 109 0.45 11.34 -11.41
C PHE A 109 0.06 11.72 -9.98
N ALA A 110 0.85 12.55 -9.30
CA ALA A 110 0.50 13.07 -7.97
C ALA A 110 -0.79 13.89 -7.99
N LEU A 111 -1.08 14.63 -9.07
CA LEU A 111 -2.37 15.32 -9.23
C LEU A 111 -3.54 14.32 -9.32
N LEU A 112 -3.36 13.23 -10.09
CA LEU A 112 -4.36 12.16 -10.17
C LEU A 112 -4.55 11.47 -8.81
N MET A 113 -3.47 11.21 -8.06
CA MET A 113 -3.54 10.65 -6.72
C MET A 113 -4.37 11.55 -5.78
N ASN A 114 -4.11 12.84 -5.77
CA ASN A 114 -4.86 13.77 -4.92
C ASN A 114 -6.32 13.91 -5.38
N LYS A 115 -6.61 13.88 -6.67
CA LYS A 115 -7.98 13.84 -7.20
C LYS A 115 -8.72 12.59 -6.72
N LYS A 116 -8.09 11.40 -6.84
CA LYS A 116 -8.65 10.14 -6.37
C LYS A 116 -8.86 10.13 -4.86
N ALA A 117 -7.87 10.59 -4.08
CA ALA A 117 -8.00 10.68 -2.64
C ALA A 117 -9.20 11.56 -2.22
N ARG A 118 -9.36 12.72 -2.84
CA ARG A 118 -10.53 13.60 -2.60
C ARG A 118 -11.85 12.92 -2.94
N SER A 119 -11.93 12.20 -4.06
CA SER A 119 -13.15 11.46 -4.43
C SER A 119 -13.52 10.34 -3.46
N LEU A 120 -12.53 9.79 -2.74
CA LEU A 120 -12.74 8.80 -1.67
C LEU A 120 -13.12 9.44 -0.33
N GLY A 121 -13.17 10.78 -0.23
CA GLY A 121 -13.50 11.52 0.98
C GLY A 121 -12.29 11.93 1.84
N CYS A 122 -11.05 11.71 1.35
CA CYS A 122 -9.85 12.16 2.05
C CYS A 122 -9.76 13.69 2.04
N ARG A 123 -9.64 14.30 3.21
CA ARG A 123 -9.64 15.75 3.38
C ARG A 123 -8.33 16.30 3.97
N ASN A 124 -7.52 15.42 4.57
CA ASN A 124 -6.35 15.83 5.35
C ASN A 124 -5.04 15.24 4.80
N SER A 125 -5.05 14.80 3.54
CA SER A 125 -3.90 14.18 2.88
C SER A 125 -3.42 14.99 1.69
N ASN A 126 -2.12 14.90 1.44
CA ASN A 126 -1.46 15.39 0.23
C ASN A 126 -0.43 14.37 -0.23
N PHE A 127 -0.50 13.95 -1.47
CA PHE A 127 0.39 12.96 -2.08
C PHE A 127 1.23 13.62 -3.16
N THR A 128 2.55 13.42 -3.13
CA THR A 128 3.52 14.06 -4.02
C THR A 128 4.28 13.09 -4.92
N ASN A 129 4.26 11.79 -4.59
CA ASN A 129 4.89 10.75 -5.40
C ASN A 129 4.17 9.40 -5.23
N PRO A 130 4.30 8.48 -6.22
CA PRO A 130 3.59 7.21 -6.22
C PRO A 130 4.18 6.15 -5.29
N THR A 131 5.34 6.38 -4.71
CA THR A 131 6.15 5.35 -4.05
C THR A 131 6.11 5.41 -2.53
N GLY A 132 5.90 6.59 -1.96
CA GLY A 132 6.04 6.84 -0.53
C GLY A 132 7.48 7.18 -0.11
N LEU A 133 8.35 7.47 -1.07
CA LEU A 133 9.68 8.04 -0.78
C LEU A 133 9.53 9.39 -0.08
N PRO A 134 10.52 9.78 0.75
CA PRO A 134 10.41 10.98 1.57
C PRO A 134 10.20 12.27 0.75
N ASP A 135 9.15 13.00 1.10
CA ASP A 135 8.87 14.38 0.71
C ASP A 135 8.13 15.03 1.89
N LYS A 136 8.60 16.21 2.33
CA LYS A 136 8.00 16.92 3.49
C LYS A 136 6.53 17.24 3.30
N ARG A 137 6.07 17.40 2.05
CA ARG A 137 4.68 17.71 1.68
C ARG A 137 3.80 16.46 1.59
N GLN A 138 4.37 15.24 1.54
CA GLN A 138 3.62 13.99 1.42
C GLN A 138 3.12 13.53 2.78
N LEU A 139 1.89 13.87 3.09
CA LEU A 139 1.28 13.62 4.38
C LEU A 139 -0.10 12.95 4.22
N THR A 140 -0.45 12.11 5.18
CA THR A 140 -1.78 11.49 5.28
C THR A 140 -2.20 11.39 6.75
N THR A 141 -3.44 10.97 6.98
CA THR A 141 -3.97 10.66 8.31
C THR A 141 -4.39 9.19 8.37
N ALA A 142 -4.51 8.64 9.57
CA ALA A 142 -4.97 7.25 9.72
C ALA A 142 -6.41 7.08 9.19
N TYR A 143 -7.26 8.10 9.33
CA TYR A 143 -8.62 8.08 8.81
C TYR A 143 -8.66 8.13 7.27
N ASP A 144 -7.90 9.05 6.64
CA ASP A 144 -7.84 9.13 5.17
C ASP A 144 -7.26 7.84 4.58
N LEU A 145 -6.20 7.31 5.20
CA LEU A 145 -5.62 6.05 4.75
C LEU A 145 -6.57 4.86 4.96
N TYR A 146 -7.44 4.88 5.97
CA TYR A 146 -8.54 3.92 6.12
C TYR A 146 -9.50 3.98 4.92
N LEU A 147 -9.90 5.17 4.47
CA LEU A 147 -10.77 5.33 3.30
C LEU A 147 -10.12 4.76 2.03
N ILE A 148 -8.84 5.06 1.82
CA ILE A 148 -8.05 4.53 0.71
C ILE A 148 -7.95 2.99 0.80
N THR A 149 -7.66 2.47 1.99
CA THR A 149 -7.53 1.02 2.23
C THR A 149 -8.85 0.30 1.95
N ARG A 150 -9.97 0.85 2.42
CA ARG A 150 -11.30 0.33 2.14
C ARG A 150 -11.57 0.25 0.64
N ALA A 151 -11.28 1.31 -0.11
CA ALA A 151 -11.44 1.33 -1.56
C ALA A 151 -10.53 0.31 -2.26
N ALA A 152 -9.27 0.23 -1.84
CA ALA A 152 -8.31 -0.70 -2.41
C ALA A 152 -8.73 -2.16 -2.23
N PHE A 153 -9.18 -2.56 -1.04
CA PHE A 153 -9.61 -3.95 -0.79
C PHE A 153 -11.01 -4.29 -1.31
N ASN A 154 -11.80 -3.32 -1.75
CA ASN A 154 -13.00 -3.54 -2.54
C ASN A 154 -12.69 -3.86 -4.02
N ASN A 155 -11.48 -3.60 -4.48
CA ASN A 155 -11.03 -4.00 -5.81
C ASN A 155 -10.52 -5.45 -5.77
N SER A 156 -11.12 -6.34 -6.57
CA SER A 156 -10.82 -7.77 -6.59
C SER A 156 -9.38 -8.08 -6.99
N PHE A 157 -8.81 -7.34 -7.96
CA PHE A 157 -7.44 -7.51 -8.39
C PHE A 157 -6.45 -7.17 -7.26
N ILE A 158 -6.62 -6.02 -6.60
CA ILE A 158 -5.77 -5.64 -5.47
C ILE A 158 -5.85 -6.69 -4.36
N ALA A 159 -7.07 -7.10 -3.98
CA ALA A 159 -7.26 -8.10 -2.94
C ALA A 159 -6.61 -9.44 -3.30
N SER A 160 -6.72 -9.88 -4.56
CA SER A 160 -6.10 -11.13 -5.02
C SER A 160 -4.57 -11.08 -4.97
N VAL A 161 -3.97 -9.97 -5.41
CA VAL A 161 -2.51 -9.78 -5.35
C VAL A 161 -2.02 -9.77 -3.90
N MET A 162 -2.73 -9.08 -3.01
CA MET A 162 -2.33 -8.97 -1.60
C MET A 162 -2.41 -10.29 -0.84
N ARG A 163 -3.15 -11.30 -1.34
CA ARG A 163 -3.19 -12.67 -0.81
C ARG A 163 -1.99 -13.52 -1.24
N GLN A 164 -1.31 -13.15 -2.32
CA GLN A 164 -0.22 -13.94 -2.87
C GLN A 164 1.00 -13.86 -1.96
N LYS A 165 1.50 -15.00 -1.49
CA LYS A 165 2.75 -15.10 -0.72
C LYS A 165 3.96 -14.79 -1.58
N ASN A 166 3.94 -15.25 -2.84
CA ASN A 166 4.93 -14.94 -3.87
C ASN A 166 4.24 -14.39 -5.10
N VAL A 167 4.90 -13.50 -5.83
CA VAL A 167 4.46 -12.96 -7.12
C VAL A 167 5.55 -13.19 -8.15
N THR A 168 5.16 -13.66 -9.33
CA THR A 168 6.08 -13.84 -10.46
C THR A 168 5.71 -12.83 -11.55
N ILE A 169 6.72 -12.18 -12.11
CA ILE A 169 6.61 -11.26 -13.24
C ILE A 169 7.56 -11.66 -14.36
N ALA A 170 7.20 -11.35 -15.59
CA ALA A 170 8.06 -11.59 -16.77
C ALA A 170 8.10 -10.32 -17.64
N GLY A 171 9.29 -9.86 -17.96
CA GLY A 171 9.50 -8.80 -18.95
C GLY A 171 9.72 -9.40 -20.35
N SER A 172 9.60 -8.54 -21.39
CA SER A 172 9.78 -8.97 -22.80
C SER A 172 11.13 -9.62 -23.08
N ASP A 173 12.19 -9.15 -22.40
CA ASP A 173 13.57 -9.57 -22.67
C ASP A 173 14.28 -10.02 -21.37
N ALA A 174 13.51 -10.45 -20.37
CA ALA A 174 14.05 -10.80 -19.06
C ALA A 174 13.49 -12.15 -18.58
N LYS A 175 14.34 -12.91 -17.88
CA LYS A 175 13.89 -14.14 -17.21
C LYS A 175 12.80 -13.81 -16.18
N PRO A 176 11.82 -14.69 -15.97
CA PRO A 176 10.82 -14.51 -14.93
C PRO A 176 11.47 -14.31 -13.55
N ILE A 177 10.96 -13.35 -12.78
CA ILE A 177 11.44 -13.04 -11.44
C ILE A 177 10.32 -13.37 -10.45
N THR A 178 10.61 -14.22 -9.47
CA THR A 178 9.70 -14.53 -8.38
C THR A 178 10.14 -13.81 -7.11
N LEU A 179 9.23 -13.03 -6.52
CA LEU A 179 9.48 -12.18 -5.39
C LEU A 179 8.52 -12.49 -4.24
N ARG A 180 9.03 -12.39 -3.01
CA ARG A 180 8.27 -12.70 -1.79
C ARG A 180 7.50 -11.48 -1.30
N ASN A 181 6.23 -11.68 -0.90
CA ASN A 181 5.41 -10.63 -0.29
C ASN A 181 6.01 -10.16 1.05
N HIS A 182 6.11 -8.84 1.22
CA HIS A 182 6.71 -8.21 2.40
C HIS A 182 5.80 -8.17 3.64
N ASN A 183 4.52 -8.52 3.50
CA ASN A 183 3.60 -8.57 4.63
C ASN A 183 3.85 -9.84 5.47
N LYS A 184 4.61 -9.70 6.57
CA LYS A 184 4.92 -10.84 7.46
C LYS A 184 3.70 -11.45 8.12
N LEU A 185 2.58 -10.72 8.30
CA LEU A 185 1.35 -11.26 8.88
C LEU A 185 0.70 -12.30 7.96
N LEU A 186 0.80 -12.11 6.65
CA LEU A 186 0.34 -13.08 5.66
C LEU A 186 1.02 -14.47 5.80
N TRP A 187 2.23 -14.48 6.36
CA TRP A 187 3.02 -15.71 6.57
C TRP A 187 2.84 -16.32 7.95
N ARG A 188 2.55 -15.48 8.96
CA ARG A 188 2.63 -15.85 10.39
C ARG A 188 1.28 -15.90 11.09
N MET A 189 0.23 -15.40 10.46
CA MET A 189 -1.14 -15.42 11.00
C MET A 189 -2.05 -16.05 9.94
N PRO A 190 -2.31 -17.35 10.01
CA PRO A 190 -3.28 -17.98 9.13
C PRO A 190 -4.70 -17.48 9.42
N GLU A 191 -5.01 -17.24 10.69
CA GLU A 191 -6.31 -16.74 11.15
C GLU A 191 -6.17 -15.64 12.21
N PRO A 192 -6.82 -14.49 11.96
CA PRO A 192 -7.46 -14.10 10.71
C PRO A 192 -6.43 -13.94 9.59
N CYS A 193 -6.81 -14.15 8.33
CA CYS A 193 -5.96 -13.85 7.18
C CYS A 193 -5.75 -12.34 7.07
N VAL A 194 -4.51 -11.88 7.29
CA VAL A 194 -4.19 -10.44 7.36
C VAL A 194 -3.44 -9.99 6.11
N LEU A 195 -4.18 -9.34 5.21
CA LEU A 195 -3.67 -8.74 3.98
C LEU A 195 -3.29 -7.28 4.25
N GLY A 196 -2.18 -6.80 3.69
CA GLY A 196 -1.89 -5.40 3.90
C GLY A 196 -0.57 -4.92 3.31
N LYS A 197 -0.53 -3.60 3.12
CA LYS A 197 0.65 -2.88 2.66
C LYS A 197 1.46 -2.37 3.85
N THR A 198 2.69 -2.80 3.93
CA THR A 198 3.68 -2.30 4.89
C THR A 198 4.38 -1.05 4.33
N GLY A 199 4.84 -0.20 5.20
CA GLY A 199 5.67 0.95 4.85
C GLY A 199 6.68 1.27 5.95
N TYR A 200 7.87 1.73 5.55
CA TYR A 200 8.87 2.23 6.47
C TYR A 200 9.76 3.26 5.77
N THR A 201 9.99 4.38 6.43
CA THR A 201 11.11 5.29 6.21
C THR A 201 11.59 5.78 7.58
N ARG A 202 12.79 6.34 7.68
CA ARG A 202 13.30 6.89 8.94
C ARG A 202 12.33 7.94 9.52
N SER A 203 11.76 8.80 8.68
CA SER A 203 10.83 9.86 9.10
C SER A 203 9.42 9.35 9.42
N ALA A 204 8.92 8.34 8.68
CA ALA A 204 7.58 7.80 8.87
C ALA A 204 7.49 6.81 10.05
N GLY A 205 8.59 6.13 10.40
CA GLY A 205 8.52 4.92 11.22
C GLY A 205 7.79 3.78 10.50
N HIS A 206 7.36 2.75 11.22
CA HIS A 206 6.59 1.68 10.61
C HIS A 206 5.13 2.10 10.43
N CYS A 207 4.63 1.89 9.21
CA CYS A 207 3.25 2.12 8.80
C CYS A 207 2.64 0.83 8.27
N TYR A 208 1.34 0.66 8.44
CA TYR A 208 0.59 -0.46 7.91
C TYR A 208 -0.83 -0.04 7.56
N ALA A 209 -1.34 -0.56 6.45
CA ALA A 209 -2.71 -0.37 6.00
C ALA A 209 -3.22 -1.69 5.39
N GLY A 210 -4.27 -2.27 5.98
CA GLY A 210 -4.67 -3.61 5.57
C GLY A 210 -6.04 -4.05 6.02
N LEU A 211 -6.36 -5.30 5.67
CA LEU A 211 -7.62 -5.97 5.88
C LEU A 211 -7.37 -7.30 6.61
N ALA A 212 -7.97 -7.50 7.76
CA ALA A 212 -8.07 -8.79 8.41
C ALA A 212 -9.42 -9.45 8.03
N ILE A 213 -9.37 -10.71 7.63
CA ILE A 213 -10.54 -11.47 7.16
C ILE A 213 -10.79 -12.59 8.15
N TYR A 214 -11.98 -12.60 8.69
CA TYR A 214 -12.55 -13.61 9.58
C TYR A 214 -13.67 -14.35 8.85
N ASP A 215 -14.10 -15.49 9.36
CA ASP A 215 -15.24 -16.25 8.78
C ASP A 215 -16.51 -15.42 8.78
N ASP A 216 -16.75 -14.64 9.82
CA ASP A 216 -17.94 -13.83 10.07
C ASP A 216 -17.77 -12.34 9.75
N GLY A 217 -16.67 -11.91 9.14
CA GLY A 217 -16.50 -10.50 8.79
C GLY A 217 -15.10 -10.03 8.46
N ARG A 218 -14.95 -8.71 8.42
CA ARG A 218 -13.71 -8.06 7.97
C ARG A 218 -13.39 -6.86 8.83
N VAL A 219 -12.12 -6.70 9.19
CA VAL A 219 -11.60 -5.51 9.90
C VAL A 219 -10.58 -4.80 9.03
N ILE A 220 -10.83 -3.53 8.73
CA ILE A 220 -9.79 -2.66 8.14
C ILE A 220 -8.98 -2.06 9.27
N VAL A 221 -7.65 -2.20 9.19
CA VAL A 221 -6.72 -1.69 10.19
C VAL A 221 -5.64 -0.83 9.56
N VAL A 222 -5.46 0.36 10.12
CA VAL A 222 -4.41 1.31 9.74
C VAL A 222 -3.65 1.73 10.98
N ILE A 223 -2.32 1.70 10.90
CA ILE A 223 -1.43 2.27 11.92
C ILE A 223 -0.32 3.09 11.26
N LEU A 224 0.04 4.20 11.88
CA LEU A 224 1.11 5.10 11.45
C LEU A 224 2.10 5.31 12.60
N LYS A 225 3.38 5.39 12.23
CA LYS A 225 4.51 5.65 13.14
C LYS A 225 4.52 4.71 14.36
N SER A 226 4.45 3.41 14.08
CA SER A 226 4.56 2.34 15.08
C SER A 226 6.02 1.94 15.30
N ARG A 227 6.33 1.50 16.53
CA ARG A 227 7.61 0.87 16.86
C ARG A 227 7.57 -0.65 16.67
N ASN A 228 6.38 -1.26 16.80
CA ASN A 228 6.17 -2.70 16.65
C ASN A 228 4.84 -3.00 15.92
N PRO A 229 4.81 -2.81 14.57
CA PRO A 229 3.56 -2.82 13.82
C PRO A 229 2.80 -4.15 13.93
N TYR A 230 3.49 -5.27 13.93
CA TYR A 230 2.83 -6.59 13.96
C TYR A 230 2.21 -6.89 15.33
N SER A 231 2.87 -6.49 16.42
CA SER A 231 2.30 -6.57 17.76
C SER A 231 1.10 -5.64 17.92
N ASP A 232 1.22 -4.41 17.43
CA ASP A 232 0.14 -3.43 17.50
C ASP A 232 -1.11 -3.90 16.76
N ILE A 233 -0.94 -4.44 15.55
CA ILE A 233 -2.04 -4.97 14.75
C ILE A 233 -2.73 -6.12 15.47
N ARG A 234 -1.98 -7.11 16.01
CA ARG A 234 -2.56 -8.23 16.77
C ARG A 234 -3.39 -7.74 17.95
N LYS A 235 -2.90 -6.77 18.71
CA LYS A 235 -3.62 -6.17 19.85
C LYS A 235 -4.87 -5.40 19.43
N ILE A 236 -4.85 -4.75 18.28
CA ILE A 236 -6.02 -4.08 17.75
C ILE A 236 -7.08 -5.11 17.35
N LEU A 237 -6.65 -6.15 16.63
CA LEU A 237 -7.54 -7.20 16.13
C LEU A 237 -8.14 -8.06 17.25
N SER A 238 -7.44 -8.23 18.39
CA SER A 238 -7.99 -8.94 19.55
C SER A 238 -9.10 -8.19 20.31
N LYS A 239 -9.45 -6.97 19.87
CA LYS A 239 -10.60 -6.19 20.41
C LYS A 239 -11.89 -6.42 19.63
N ARG A 240 -11.85 -7.24 18.59
CA ARG A 240 -13.04 -7.65 17.86
C ARG A 240 -13.84 -8.66 18.70
#